data_460893265a8d9f2f5819d7b3eea547d6
#
_entry.id   460893265a8d9f2f5819d7b3eea547d6
#
_cell.length_a   1.000
_cell.length_b   1.000
_cell.length_c   1.000
_cell.angle_alpha   90.00
_cell.angle_beta   90.00
_cell.angle_gamma   90.00
#
_symmetry.space_group_name_H-M   'P 1'
#
loop_
_entity.id
_entity.type
_entity.pdbx_description
1 polymer ?
#
loop_
_entity_poly.entity_id
_entity_poly.type
_entity_poly.pdbx_seq_one_letter_code
_entity_poly.pdbx_strand_id
1 'polypeptide(L)'
;MYLIFDTETTGLPKRWDAPITDTNNWPRCIQIAWQLHDDMGKLIEHQDYLVKPEGFNIPYDAERIHGISTELAEAEGISLAEVLEKFNIALAKAKFIVGQNLGFDVNIMGCEFHRLGVESPMASMPVLDTCTEVTASLLQLPGGRGGRFKLPTLTELHSYLFNQPFAEAHNATADVEATTRCFLELIRRDVFTKEELDVPASYFEDFKNRNPRTIELIGLKHINLKEASDRIRQQFGEKQTETVSKATLSENKKALVDTDFVHLHNHTQFSVLQSTISIAALVKAAAQQKMPAVAMTDHANLMGAFHFVRDILAHNKSAAAKNKTAIENGEEPTEVPMKPIVGCEFFVCDNHKDKSRKDNG
;
A
#
# COMPACT_ATOMS: atom_id res chain seq x y z
N MET A 1 -7.95 31.91 -8.42
CA MET A 1 -8.44 30.54 -8.16
C MET A 1 -7.31 29.68 -7.59
N TYR A 2 -7.63 28.80 -6.64
CA TYR A 2 -6.72 27.90 -5.96
C TYR A 2 -7.07 26.46 -6.32
N LEU A 3 -6.08 25.65 -6.72
CA LEU A 3 -6.21 24.23 -6.94
C LEU A 3 -5.50 23.49 -5.80
N ILE A 4 -6.25 22.95 -4.90
CA ILE A 4 -5.76 22.16 -3.77
C ILE A 4 -5.77 20.69 -4.20
N PHE A 5 -4.64 19.98 -4.07
CA PHE A 5 -4.58 18.57 -4.44
C PHE A 5 -3.67 17.77 -3.51
N ASP A 6 -3.88 16.46 -3.50
CA ASP A 6 -3.13 15.49 -2.74
C ASP A 6 -3.07 14.15 -3.50
N THR A 7 -2.05 13.34 -3.25
CA THR A 7 -1.83 12.07 -3.93
C THR A 7 -1.54 10.93 -2.97
N GLU A 8 -2.14 9.76 -3.22
CA GLU A 8 -1.67 8.50 -2.64
C GLU A 8 -0.77 7.77 -3.63
N THR A 9 0.23 7.06 -3.12
CA THR A 9 1.30 6.51 -3.96
C THR A 9 1.70 5.09 -3.56
N THR A 10 2.48 4.43 -4.43
CA THR A 10 3.04 3.10 -4.13
C THR A 10 4.15 3.11 -3.07
N GLY A 11 4.41 4.24 -2.42
CA GLY A 11 5.40 4.38 -1.35
C GLY A 11 6.15 5.71 -1.39
N LEU A 12 7.39 5.73 -0.90
CA LEU A 12 8.23 6.92 -0.84
C LEU A 12 9.34 6.87 -1.91
N PRO A 13 9.91 8.03 -2.31
CA PRO A 13 11.02 8.06 -3.23
C PRO A 13 12.29 7.47 -2.56
N LYS A 14 13.16 6.87 -3.37
CA LYS A 14 14.45 6.39 -2.88
C LYS A 14 15.37 7.53 -2.43
N ARG A 15 15.30 8.65 -3.12
CA ARG A 15 16.01 9.89 -2.83
C ARG A 15 15.08 11.09 -3.06
N TRP A 16 15.04 11.98 -2.08
CA TRP A 16 14.18 13.17 -2.11
C TRP A 16 14.68 14.29 -3.05
N ASP A 17 15.96 14.29 -3.37
CA ASP A 17 16.64 15.26 -4.23
C ASP A 17 16.77 14.81 -5.68
N ALA A 18 16.18 13.68 -6.05
CA ALA A 18 16.24 13.17 -7.41
C ALA A 18 15.36 13.99 -8.36
N PRO A 19 15.79 14.20 -9.61
CA PRO A 19 14.97 14.90 -10.59
C PRO A 19 13.72 14.07 -10.94
N ILE A 20 12.64 14.75 -11.35
CA ILE A 20 11.39 14.10 -11.78
C ILE A 20 11.57 13.20 -13.02
N THR A 21 12.68 13.35 -13.75
CA THR A 21 13.05 12.50 -14.89
C THR A 21 13.59 11.13 -14.46
N ASP A 22 13.99 10.96 -13.18
CA ASP A 22 14.37 9.66 -12.65
C ASP A 22 13.13 8.85 -12.25
N THR A 23 12.51 8.23 -13.25
CA THR A 23 11.27 7.47 -13.11
C THR A 23 11.40 6.23 -12.23
N ASN A 24 12.63 5.75 -12.00
CA ASN A 24 12.91 4.62 -11.10
C ASN A 24 13.06 5.04 -9.63
N ASN A 25 13.19 6.34 -9.38
CA ASN A 25 13.30 6.90 -8.03
C ASN A 25 11.93 7.19 -7.42
N TRP A 26 11.03 7.77 -8.22
CA TRP A 26 9.73 8.25 -7.75
C TRP A 26 8.67 7.15 -7.80
N PRO A 27 7.87 6.98 -6.74
CA PRO A 27 6.77 6.02 -6.72
C PRO A 27 5.69 6.38 -7.74
N ARG A 28 4.74 5.48 -7.95
CA ARG A 28 3.62 5.68 -8.85
C ARG A 28 2.45 6.32 -8.10
N CYS A 29 1.76 7.24 -8.75
CA CYS A 29 0.49 7.75 -8.25
C CYS A 29 -0.59 6.66 -8.39
N ILE A 30 -1.38 6.45 -7.33
CA ILE A 30 -2.47 5.45 -7.29
C ILE A 30 -3.83 6.07 -6.95
N GLN A 31 -3.84 7.24 -6.34
CA GLN A 31 -5.01 8.10 -6.20
C GLN A 31 -4.58 9.55 -6.31
N ILE A 32 -5.41 10.38 -6.92
CA ILE A 32 -5.29 11.82 -6.88
C ILE A 32 -6.66 12.42 -6.63
N ALA A 33 -6.73 13.35 -5.68
CA ALA A 33 -7.91 14.15 -5.44
C ALA A 33 -7.57 15.63 -5.56
N TRP A 34 -8.53 16.44 -6.00
CA TRP A 34 -8.38 17.89 -6.00
C TRP A 34 -9.68 18.64 -5.79
N GLN A 35 -9.54 19.86 -5.32
CA GLN A 35 -10.58 20.86 -5.25
C GLN A 35 -10.11 22.15 -5.91
N LEU A 36 -10.93 22.70 -6.77
CA LEU A 36 -10.74 24.03 -7.36
C LEU A 36 -11.66 25.02 -6.64
N HIS A 37 -11.07 26.07 -6.09
CA HIS A 37 -11.79 27.13 -5.40
C HIS A 37 -11.58 28.49 -6.07
N ASP A 38 -12.60 29.35 -5.99
CA ASP A 38 -12.43 30.74 -6.35
C ASP A 38 -11.58 31.50 -5.32
N ASP A 39 -11.30 32.76 -5.59
CA ASP A 39 -10.44 33.58 -4.73
C ASP A 39 -11.09 33.89 -3.37
N MET A 40 -12.40 33.67 -3.21
CA MET A 40 -13.13 33.86 -1.97
C MET A 40 -13.41 32.54 -1.21
N GLY A 41 -12.81 31.45 -1.67
CA GLY A 41 -12.91 30.15 -1.03
C GLY A 41 -14.15 29.33 -1.39
N LYS A 42 -14.94 29.74 -2.40
CA LYS A 42 -16.07 28.94 -2.87
C LYS A 42 -15.60 27.78 -3.72
N LEU A 43 -16.06 26.57 -3.41
CA LEU A 43 -15.83 25.39 -4.24
C LEU A 43 -16.45 25.55 -5.64
N ILE A 44 -15.64 25.32 -6.66
CA ILE A 44 -16.03 25.31 -8.07
C ILE A 44 -16.09 23.89 -8.62
N GLU A 45 -15.09 23.06 -8.27
CA GLU A 45 -14.95 21.71 -8.79
C GLU A 45 -14.29 20.83 -7.73
N HIS A 46 -14.73 19.57 -7.63
CA HIS A 46 -14.07 18.53 -6.87
C HIS A 46 -13.97 17.26 -7.72
N GLN A 47 -12.82 16.61 -7.68
CA GLN A 47 -12.57 15.34 -8.36
C GLN A 47 -11.72 14.44 -7.49
N ASP A 48 -11.93 13.13 -7.65
CA ASP A 48 -11.19 12.07 -7.00
C ASP A 48 -11.10 10.89 -7.97
N TYR A 49 -9.88 10.41 -8.23
CA TYR A 49 -9.63 9.32 -9.16
C TYR A 49 -8.64 8.32 -8.60
N LEU A 50 -9.03 7.05 -8.61
CA LEU A 50 -8.08 5.95 -8.53
C LEU A 50 -7.38 5.80 -9.89
N VAL A 51 -6.06 5.62 -9.85
CA VAL A 51 -5.24 5.40 -11.04
C VAL A 51 -5.07 3.90 -11.24
N LYS A 52 -5.46 3.43 -12.43
CA LYS A 52 -5.28 2.02 -12.79
C LYS A 52 -3.80 1.66 -12.85
N PRO A 53 -3.35 0.62 -12.13
CA PRO A 53 -1.97 0.19 -12.18
C PRO A 53 -1.64 -0.48 -13.52
N GLU A 54 -0.77 0.15 -14.29
CA GLU A 54 -0.33 -0.35 -15.60
C GLU A 54 1.14 -0.81 -15.49
N GLY A 55 1.33 -2.14 -15.39
CA GLY A 55 2.66 -2.76 -15.30
C GLY A 55 3.34 -2.70 -13.92
N PHE A 56 2.56 -2.46 -12.87
CA PHE A 56 3.04 -2.52 -11.48
C PHE A 56 1.92 -2.99 -10.54
N ASN A 57 2.29 -3.46 -9.36
CA ASN A 57 1.35 -3.75 -8.27
C ASN A 57 1.52 -2.72 -7.14
N ILE A 58 0.48 -2.51 -6.37
CA ILE A 58 0.53 -1.68 -5.17
C ILE A 58 1.17 -2.51 -4.05
N PRO A 59 2.31 -2.06 -3.45
CA PRO A 59 2.93 -2.78 -2.36
C PRO A 59 2.03 -2.84 -1.13
N TYR A 60 2.07 -3.97 -0.42
CA TYR A 60 1.26 -4.20 0.78
C TYR A 60 1.46 -3.11 1.85
N ASP A 61 2.70 -2.63 2.04
CA ASP A 61 2.98 -1.58 3.02
C ASP A 61 2.32 -0.24 2.66
N ALA A 62 2.19 0.08 1.37
CA ALA A 62 1.47 1.24 0.88
C ALA A 62 -0.05 1.05 1.06
N GLU A 63 -0.59 -0.10 0.62
CA GLU A 63 -1.99 -0.47 0.80
C GLU A 63 -2.42 -0.38 2.27
N ARG A 64 -1.58 -0.82 3.21
CA ARG A 64 -1.89 -0.75 4.64
C ARG A 64 -2.08 0.68 5.15
N ILE A 65 -1.46 1.67 4.49
CA ILE A 65 -1.54 3.09 4.86
C ILE A 65 -2.83 3.71 4.30
N HIS A 66 -3.05 3.63 2.99
CA HIS A 66 -4.16 4.32 2.31
C HIS A 66 -5.37 3.42 1.99
N GLY A 67 -5.25 2.10 2.18
CA GLY A 67 -6.35 1.14 1.99
C GLY A 67 -6.66 0.75 0.55
N ILE A 68 -5.89 1.23 -0.46
CA ILE A 68 -6.12 0.94 -1.88
C ILE A 68 -5.35 -0.33 -2.25
N SER A 69 -6.07 -1.39 -2.58
CA SER A 69 -5.48 -2.63 -3.09
C SER A 69 -5.25 -2.56 -4.60
N THR A 70 -4.36 -3.42 -5.11
CA THR A 70 -4.16 -3.55 -6.57
C THR A 70 -5.47 -3.91 -7.27
N GLU A 71 -6.24 -4.84 -6.70
CA GLU A 71 -7.51 -5.32 -7.26
C GLU A 71 -8.57 -4.20 -7.32
N LEU A 72 -8.64 -3.34 -6.28
CA LEU A 72 -9.53 -2.18 -6.28
C LEU A 72 -9.12 -1.18 -7.38
N ALA A 73 -7.84 -0.85 -7.45
CA ALA A 73 -7.33 0.10 -8.44
C ALA A 73 -7.45 -0.43 -9.89
N GLU A 74 -7.35 -1.75 -10.10
CA GLU A 74 -7.62 -2.38 -11.40
C GLU A 74 -9.10 -2.35 -11.78
N ALA A 75 -9.99 -2.54 -10.80
CA ALA A 75 -11.43 -2.64 -11.02
C ALA A 75 -12.10 -1.27 -11.21
N GLU A 76 -11.70 -0.26 -10.42
CA GLU A 76 -12.37 1.05 -10.35
C GLU A 76 -11.49 2.19 -10.86
N GLY A 77 -10.19 1.97 -11.04
CA GLY A 77 -9.26 2.98 -11.51
C GLY A 77 -9.40 3.29 -13.01
N ILE A 78 -9.13 4.53 -13.37
CA ILE A 78 -9.03 4.99 -14.77
C ILE A 78 -7.56 5.07 -15.19
N SER A 79 -7.30 5.14 -16.49
CA SER A 79 -5.93 5.20 -17.01
C SER A 79 -5.21 6.46 -16.52
N LEU A 80 -3.89 6.36 -16.30
CA LEU A 80 -3.08 7.51 -15.93
C LEU A 80 -3.20 8.64 -16.97
N ALA A 81 -3.26 8.32 -18.25
CA ALA A 81 -3.39 9.32 -19.32
C ALA A 81 -4.66 10.16 -19.17
N GLU A 82 -5.80 9.52 -18.87
CA GLU A 82 -7.07 10.20 -18.64
C GLU A 82 -7.03 11.08 -17.37
N VAL A 83 -6.39 10.59 -16.31
CA VAL A 83 -6.20 11.37 -15.06
C VAL A 83 -5.39 12.63 -15.33
N LEU A 84 -4.26 12.52 -16.04
CA LEU A 84 -3.38 13.66 -16.35
C LEU A 84 -4.06 14.68 -17.26
N GLU A 85 -4.89 14.24 -18.21
CA GLU A 85 -5.68 15.15 -19.06
C GLU A 85 -6.66 15.97 -18.21
N LYS A 86 -7.44 15.29 -17.34
CA LYS A 86 -8.41 15.94 -16.44
C LYS A 86 -7.71 16.91 -15.47
N PHE A 87 -6.58 16.50 -14.92
CA PHE A 87 -5.81 17.33 -14.01
C PHE A 87 -5.22 18.56 -14.71
N ASN A 88 -4.72 18.44 -15.94
CA ASN A 88 -4.26 19.58 -16.74
C ASN A 88 -5.39 20.59 -17.01
N ILE A 89 -6.63 20.12 -17.25
CA ILE A 89 -7.79 21.01 -17.42
C ILE A 89 -8.05 21.80 -16.13
N ALA A 90 -7.88 21.20 -14.96
CA ALA A 90 -8.03 21.88 -13.67
C ALA A 90 -6.87 22.85 -13.41
N LEU A 91 -5.62 22.46 -13.69
CA LEU A 91 -4.43 23.30 -13.59
C LEU A 91 -4.55 24.57 -14.44
N ALA A 92 -5.07 24.46 -15.68
CA ALA A 92 -5.26 25.59 -16.58
C ALA A 92 -6.24 26.66 -16.06
N LYS A 93 -7.13 26.32 -15.14
CA LYS A 93 -8.07 27.25 -14.50
C LYS A 93 -7.49 27.92 -13.25
N ALA A 94 -6.46 27.31 -12.66
CA ALA A 94 -5.90 27.74 -11.38
C ALA A 94 -4.80 28.80 -11.56
N LYS A 95 -4.67 29.69 -10.58
CA LYS A 95 -3.55 30.61 -10.46
C LYS A 95 -2.45 30.02 -9.57
N PHE A 96 -2.84 29.27 -8.54
CA PHE A 96 -1.98 28.65 -7.57
C PHE A 96 -2.30 27.18 -7.42
N ILE A 97 -1.27 26.37 -7.19
CA ILE A 97 -1.41 25.02 -6.63
C ILE A 97 -1.16 25.08 -5.14
N VAL A 98 -1.97 24.34 -4.38
CA VAL A 98 -1.98 24.38 -2.91
C VAL A 98 -1.95 22.96 -2.36
N GLY A 99 -1.27 22.75 -1.24
CA GLY A 99 -1.25 21.47 -0.55
C GLY A 99 -0.59 21.53 0.83
N GLN A 100 -0.42 20.38 1.43
CA GLN A 100 0.27 20.18 2.70
C GLN A 100 1.56 19.39 2.45
N ASN A 101 2.74 20.00 2.62
CA ASN A 101 4.02 19.41 2.20
C ASN A 101 4.05 19.05 0.70
N LEU A 102 3.52 19.97 -0.09
CA LEU A 102 3.16 19.80 -1.50
C LEU A 102 4.35 19.41 -2.42
N GLY A 103 5.58 19.65 -1.98
CA GLY A 103 6.76 19.29 -2.77
C GLY A 103 6.84 17.82 -3.17
N PHE A 104 6.28 16.92 -2.34
CA PHE A 104 6.18 15.51 -2.67
C PHE A 104 5.20 15.28 -3.83
N ASP A 105 3.98 15.79 -3.72
CA ASP A 105 2.90 15.58 -4.70
C ASP A 105 3.22 16.21 -6.06
N VAL A 106 3.86 17.37 -6.04
CA VAL A 106 4.36 18.04 -7.27
C VAL A 106 5.40 17.17 -7.97
N ASN A 107 6.31 16.55 -7.24
CA ASN A 107 7.30 15.65 -7.83
C ASN A 107 6.68 14.36 -8.34
N ILE A 108 5.71 13.77 -7.61
CA ILE A 108 4.96 12.60 -8.06
C ILE A 108 4.27 12.89 -9.37
N MET A 109 3.43 13.92 -9.41
CA MET A 109 2.67 14.26 -10.63
C MET A 109 3.60 14.72 -11.77
N GLY A 110 4.66 15.48 -11.46
CA GLY A 110 5.69 15.83 -12.44
C GLY A 110 6.36 14.61 -13.07
N CYS A 111 6.65 13.59 -12.25
CA CYS A 111 7.20 12.33 -12.74
C CYS A 111 6.18 11.54 -13.59
N GLU A 112 4.90 11.51 -13.20
CA GLU A 112 3.86 10.85 -14.01
C GLU A 112 3.63 11.55 -15.36
N PHE A 113 3.63 12.90 -15.39
CA PHE A 113 3.62 13.66 -16.64
C PHE A 113 4.84 13.31 -17.52
N HIS A 114 6.04 13.24 -16.91
CA HIS A 114 7.25 12.88 -17.63
C HIS A 114 7.19 11.45 -18.19
N ARG A 115 6.68 10.47 -17.42
CA ARG A 115 6.55 9.05 -17.85
C ARG A 115 5.73 8.90 -19.13
N LEU A 116 4.67 9.70 -19.27
CA LEU A 116 3.79 9.67 -20.45
C LEU A 116 4.19 10.69 -21.52
N GLY A 117 5.21 11.53 -21.28
CA GLY A 117 5.60 12.59 -22.21
C GLY A 117 4.51 13.66 -22.40
N VAL A 118 3.67 13.89 -21.38
CA VAL A 118 2.59 14.87 -21.41
C VAL A 118 3.09 16.19 -20.83
N GLU A 119 2.92 17.28 -21.57
CA GLU A 119 3.24 18.61 -21.08
C GLU A 119 2.22 19.09 -20.04
N SER A 120 2.69 19.82 -19.01
CA SER A 120 1.85 20.38 -17.97
C SER A 120 2.34 21.76 -17.52
N PRO A 121 1.44 22.71 -17.23
CA PRO A 121 1.81 24.01 -16.67
C PRO A 121 2.29 23.91 -15.21
N MET A 122 2.10 22.80 -14.53
CA MET A 122 2.31 22.63 -13.09
C MET A 122 3.71 23.08 -12.63
N ALA A 123 4.76 22.75 -13.38
CA ALA A 123 6.14 23.09 -13.02
C ALA A 123 6.43 24.60 -12.95
N SER A 124 5.61 25.42 -13.61
CA SER A 124 5.74 26.89 -13.63
C SER A 124 4.72 27.60 -12.74
N MET A 125 3.80 26.86 -12.12
CA MET A 125 2.76 27.46 -11.30
C MET A 125 3.28 27.86 -9.91
N PRO A 126 2.83 28.99 -9.35
CA PRO A 126 3.13 29.34 -7.97
C PRO A 126 2.53 28.34 -7.00
N VAL A 127 3.31 28.00 -5.96
CA VAL A 127 2.97 27.02 -4.92
C VAL A 127 2.64 27.74 -3.61
N LEU A 128 1.53 27.36 -2.99
CA LEU A 128 1.17 27.74 -1.63
C LEU A 128 1.10 26.49 -0.75
N ASP A 129 2.02 26.37 0.19
CA ASP A 129 2.11 25.21 1.09
C ASP A 129 1.61 25.58 2.47
N THR A 130 0.81 24.71 3.10
CA THR A 130 0.36 24.87 4.48
C THR A 130 1.35 24.31 5.49
N CYS A 131 2.38 23.57 5.05
CA CYS A 131 3.47 23.02 5.87
C CYS A 131 4.73 23.89 5.77
N THR A 132 4.75 25.01 6.47
CA THR A 132 5.83 26.02 6.38
C THR A 132 6.41 26.37 7.76
N GLU A 133 7.53 27.10 7.76
CA GLU A 133 8.11 27.69 8.99
C GLU A 133 7.14 28.67 9.67
N VAL A 134 6.25 29.31 8.88
CA VAL A 134 5.22 30.23 9.41
C VAL A 134 4.21 29.45 10.23
N THR A 135 3.67 28.37 9.67
CA THR A 135 2.72 27.50 10.39
C THR A 135 3.39 26.73 11.53
N ALA A 136 4.67 26.34 11.41
CA ALA A 136 5.45 25.79 12.50
C ALA A 136 5.59 26.77 13.68
N SER A 137 5.85 28.05 13.37
CA SER A 137 5.93 29.11 14.38
C SER A 137 4.58 29.43 15.02
N LEU A 138 3.48 29.24 14.29
CA LEU A 138 2.13 29.40 14.80
C LEU A 138 1.78 28.29 15.81
N LEU A 139 2.15 27.03 15.53
CA LEU A 139 1.86 25.87 16.38
C LEU A 139 2.87 25.69 17.53
N GLN A 140 4.12 26.11 17.34
CA GLN A 140 5.22 25.97 18.30
C GLN A 140 5.48 24.53 18.80
N LEU A 141 5.28 23.54 17.92
CA LEU A 141 5.50 22.14 18.27
C LEU A 141 7.00 21.85 18.49
N PRO A 142 7.37 21.12 19.55
CA PRO A 142 8.75 20.74 19.81
C PRO A 142 9.25 19.68 18.81
N GLY A 143 10.58 19.59 18.61
CA GLY A 143 11.20 18.52 17.83
C GLY A 143 11.73 18.93 16.45
N GLY A 144 11.69 20.20 16.10
CA GLY A 144 12.33 20.71 14.89
C GLY A 144 13.86 20.68 14.97
N ARG A 145 14.55 20.61 13.82
CA ARG A 145 16.01 20.59 13.75
C ARG A 145 16.59 22.00 13.99
N GLY A 146 17.76 22.06 14.65
CA GLY A 146 18.51 23.31 14.81
C GLY A 146 17.82 24.35 15.69
N GLY A 147 17.01 23.94 16.67
CA GLY A 147 16.31 24.85 17.59
C GLY A 147 15.04 25.50 16.99
N ARG A 148 14.61 25.07 15.81
CA ARG A 148 13.36 25.51 15.18
C ARG A 148 12.18 24.69 15.71
N PHE A 149 10.96 25.16 15.44
CA PHE A 149 9.76 24.37 15.66
C PHE A 149 9.64 23.26 14.62
N LYS A 150 8.96 22.16 14.98
CA LYS A 150 8.63 21.08 14.06
C LYS A 150 7.62 21.59 13.02
N LEU A 151 7.83 21.27 11.75
CA LEU A 151 6.84 21.47 10.71
C LEU A 151 5.58 20.63 11.02
N PRO A 152 4.37 21.21 10.96
CA PRO A 152 3.15 20.53 11.36
C PRO A 152 2.74 19.48 10.32
N THR A 153 2.24 18.35 10.79
CA THR A 153 1.43 17.47 9.97
C THR A 153 0.06 18.09 9.71
N LEU A 154 -0.67 17.61 8.70
CA LEU A 154 -2.03 18.06 8.41
C LEU A 154 -2.95 17.91 9.65
N THR A 155 -2.87 16.76 10.32
CA THR A 155 -3.64 16.49 11.54
C THR A 155 -3.33 17.49 12.67
N GLU A 156 -2.05 17.81 12.87
CA GLU A 156 -1.63 18.79 13.89
C GLU A 156 -2.12 20.20 13.56
N LEU A 157 -1.99 20.62 12.30
CA LEU A 157 -2.46 21.92 11.82
C LEU A 157 -3.98 22.02 11.94
N HIS A 158 -4.71 21.01 11.46
CA HIS A 158 -6.17 20.96 11.55
C HIS A 158 -6.65 21.02 13.00
N SER A 159 -6.04 20.22 13.89
CA SER A 159 -6.38 20.20 15.31
C SER A 159 -6.14 21.57 15.97
N TYR A 160 -5.05 22.25 15.62
CA TYR A 160 -4.75 23.59 16.12
C TYR A 160 -5.74 24.64 15.66
N LEU A 161 -6.11 24.63 14.36
CA LEU A 161 -7.00 25.63 13.78
C LEU A 161 -8.46 25.47 14.24
N PHE A 162 -8.92 24.24 14.43
CA PHE A 162 -10.35 23.93 14.62
C PHE A 162 -10.68 23.27 15.96
N ASN A 163 -9.67 22.92 16.75
CA ASN A 163 -9.81 22.19 18.01
C ASN A 163 -10.64 20.89 17.85
N GLN A 164 -10.49 20.23 16.71
CA GLN A 164 -11.16 19.00 16.33
C GLN A 164 -10.14 18.02 15.74
N PRO A 165 -10.19 16.73 16.12
CA PRO A 165 -9.35 15.72 15.48
C PRO A 165 -9.77 15.56 14.00
N PHE A 166 -8.79 15.26 13.15
CA PHE A 166 -9.02 14.85 11.78
C PHE A 166 -8.95 13.31 11.73
N ALA A 167 -10.06 12.66 11.36
CA ALA A 167 -10.24 11.24 11.61
C ALA A 167 -9.85 10.31 10.44
N GLU A 168 -9.70 10.83 9.21
CA GLU A 168 -9.54 10.02 7.99
C GLU A 168 -8.27 10.35 7.21
N ALA A 169 -7.14 10.53 7.90
CA ALA A 169 -5.83 10.70 7.26
C ALA A 169 -5.50 9.49 6.36
N HIS A 170 -4.79 9.77 5.24
CA HIS A 170 -4.39 8.80 4.21
C HIS A 170 -5.53 8.36 3.27
N ASN A 171 -6.42 9.28 2.97
CA ASN A 171 -7.35 9.23 1.85
C ASN A 171 -7.25 10.58 1.14
N ALA A 172 -6.79 10.61 -0.12
CA ALA A 172 -6.51 11.86 -0.82
C ALA A 172 -7.71 12.83 -0.83
N THR A 173 -8.95 12.33 -0.91
CA THR A 173 -10.14 13.17 -0.84
C THR A 173 -10.31 13.83 0.53
N ALA A 174 -10.12 13.08 1.61
CA ALA A 174 -10.21 13.59 2.98
C ALA A 174 -9.07 14.57 3.27
N ASP A 175 -7.84 14.24 2.82
CA ASP A 175 -6.67 15.07 3.01
C ASP A 175 -6.78 16.39 2.22
N VAL A 176 -7.31 16.38 0.98
CA VAL A 176 -7.63 17.59 0.22
C VAL A 176 -8.69 18.45 0.91
N GLU A 177 -9.76 17.84 1.45
CA GLU A 177 -10.80 18.59 2.16
C GLU A 177 -10.25 19.25 3.44
N ALA A 178 -9.46 18.52 4.22
CA ALA A 178 -8.82 19.05 5.43
C ALA A 178 -7.78 20.12 5.08
N THR A 179 -6.97 19.91 4.05
CA THR A 179 -5.98 20.89 3.57
C THR A 179 -6.65 22.16 3.08
N THR A 180 -7.73 22.04 2.29
CA THR A 180 -8.55 23.18 1.85
C THR A 180 -9.08 23.98 3.03
N ARG A 181 -9.65 23.30 4.01
CA ARG A 181 -10.17 23.92 5.23
C ARG A 181 -9.07 24.68 5.97
N CYS A 182 -7.90 24.05 6.15
CA CYS A 182 -6.75 24.68 6.79
C CYS A 182 -6.26 25.90 5.98
N PHE A 183 -6.07 25.76 4.68
CA PHE A 183 -5.59 26.83 3.81
C PHE A 183 -6.52 28.06 3.84
N LEU A 184 -7.82 27.88 3.68
CA LEU A 184 -8.78 28.99 3.71
C LEU A 184 -8.87 29.64 5.10
N GLU A 185 -8.74 28.86 6.17
CA GLU A 185 -8.71 29.40 7.54
C GLU A 185 -7.41 30.19 7.82
N LEU A 186 -6.26 29.76 7.27
CA LEU A 186 -5.02 30.50 7.34
C LEU A 186 -5.11 31.84 6.61
N ILE A 187 -5.78 31.90 5.44
CA ILE A 187 -6.10 33.17 4.76
C ILE A 187 -6.98 34.05 5.67
N ARG A 188 -8.06 33.49 6.23
CA ARG A 188 -8.97 34.23 7.10
C ARG A 188 -8.29 34.78 8.36
N ARG A 189 -7.21 34.13 8.83
CA ARG A 189 -6.39 34.57 9.99
C ARG A 189 -5.20 35.46 9.57
N ASP A 190 -5.13 35.91 8.33
CA ASP A 190 -4.02 36.74 7.81
C ASP A 190 -2.63 36.09 7.97
N VAL A 191 -2.54 34.77 7.90
CA VAL A 191 -1.27 34.05 8.03
C VAL A 191 -0.47 34.14 6.74
N PHE A 192 -1.13 34.12 5.58
CA PHE A 192 -0.52 34.43 4.28
C PHE A 192 -0.41 35.92 4.09
N THR A 193 0.63 36.35 3.37
CA THR A 193 0.83 37.75 2.99
C THR A 193 0.12 38.07 1.67
N LYS A 194 -0.12 39.35 1.41
CA LYS A 194 -0.71 39.78 0.13
C LYS A 194 0.22 39.52 -1.07
N GLU A 195 1.52 39.50 -0.83
CA GLU A 195 2.55 39.20 -1.81
C GLU A 195 2.50 37.71 -2.20
N GLU A 196 2.39 36.81 -1.23
CA GLU A 196 2.27 35.36 -1.48
C GLU A 196 1.01 35.02 -2.27
N LEU A 197 -0.12 35.63 -1.94
CA LEU A 197 -1.39 35.40 -2.62
C LEU A 197 -1.54 36.22 -3.91
N ASP A 198 -0.62 37.17 -4.18
CA ASP A 198 -0.68 38.13 -5.28
C ASP A 198 -2.06 38.81 -5.37
N VAL A 199 -2.43 39.48 -4.28
CA VAL A 199 -3.73 40.14 -4.07
C VAL A 199 -3.58 41.56 -3.51
N PRO A 200 -4.57 42.46 -3.70
CA PRO A 200 -4.57 43.76 -3.06
C PRO A 200 -4.79 43.67 -1.55
N ALA A 201 -4.37 44.68 -0.80
CA ALA A 201 -4.52 44.73 0.66
C ALA A 201 -5.98 44.60 1.15
N SER A 202 -6.96 45.07 0.37
CA SER A 202 -8.40 44.95 0.68
C SER A 202 -8.91 43.51 0.67
N TYR A 203 -8.18 42.60 0.00
CA TYR A 203 -8.62 41.21 -0.17
C TYR A 203 -8.93 40.49 1.16
N PHE A 204 -8.11 40.69 2.18
CA PHE A 204 -8.31 40.02 3.46
C PHE A 204 -9.57 40.47 4.18
N GLU A 205 -9.94 41.75 4.08
CA GLU A 205 -11.22 42.23 4.60
C GLU A 205 -12.38 41.67 3.82
N ASP A 206 -12.30 41.67 2.49
CA ASP A 206 -13.32 41.11 1.60
C ASP A 206 -13.50 39.60 1.87
N PHE A 207 -12.39 38.88 2.03
CA PHE A 207 -12.41 37.46 2.34
C PHE A 207 -13.08 37.17 3.69
N LYS A 208 -12.73 37.93 4.74
CA LYS A 208 -13.36 37.81 6.08
C LYS A 208 -14.84 38.17 6.07
N ASN A 209 -15.23 39.22 5.33
CA ASN A 209 -16.63 39.59 5.18
C ASN A 209 -17.42 38.49 4.47
N ARG A 210 -16.82 37.81 3.49
CA ARG A 210 -17.44 36.66 2.80
C ARG A 210 -17.46 35.41 3.67
N ASN A 211 -16.44 35.22 4.51
CA ASN A 211 -16.26 34.09 5.41
C ASN A 211 -16.21 34.56 6.88
N PRO A 212 -17.31 35.05 7.46
CA PRO A 212 -17.32 35.69 8.77
C PRO A 212 -17.11 34.70 9.92
N ARG A 213 -17.29 33.39 9.67
CA ARG A 213 -17.09 32.32 10.64
C ARG A 213 -15.86 31.50 10.29
N THR A 214 -15.40 30.68 11.23
CA THR A 214 -14.40 29.64 10.98
C THR A 214 -14.83 28.78 9.80
N ILE A 215 -13.88 28.47 8.92
CA ILE A 215 -14.14 27.67 7.72
C ILE A 215 -14.64 26.29 8.13
N GLU A 216 -15.76 25.88 7.58
CA GLU A 216 -16.37 24.57 7.82
C GLU A 216 -15.94 23.57 6.74
N LEU A 217 -15.99 22.26 7.06
CA LEU A 217 -15.85 21.22 6.07
C LEU A 217 -16.98 21.29 5.05
N ILE A 218 -16.68 20.99 3.81
CA ILE A 218 -17.69 20.92 2.74
C ILE A 218 -18.57 19.69 2.96
N GLY A 219 -18.05 18.66 3.62
CA GLY A 219 -18.75 17.42 3.93
C GLY A 219 -18.85 16.50 2.72
N LEU A 220 -17.76 16.37 1.99
CA LEU A 220 -17.66 15.42 0.89
C LEU A 220 -17.84 13.98 1.41
N LYS A 221 -18.49 13.16 0.61
CA LYS A 221 -18.60 11.73 0.93
C LYS A 221 -17.29 11.04 0.59
N HIS A 222 -16.65 10.51 1.59
CA HIS A 222 -15.44 9.68 1.42
C HIS A 222 -15.83 8.21 1.31
N ILE A 223 -15.16 7.50 0.42
CA ILE A 223 -15.26 6.05 0.33
C ILE A 223 -14.21 5.46 1.28
N ASN A 224 -14.62 4.54 2.15
CA ASN A 224 -13.66 3.76 2.92
C ASN A 224 -12.93 2.80 1.95
N LEU A 225 -11.73 3.18 1.54
CA LEU A 225 -10.95 2.47 0.53
C LEU A 225 -10.55 1.07 0.98
N LYS A 226 -10.33 0.87 2.29
CA LYS A 226 -10.04 -0.45 2.85
C LYS A 226 -11.24 -1.38 2.73
N GLU A 227 -12.43 -0.91 3.10
CA GLU A 227 -13.67 -1.70 2.94
C GLU A 227 -14.00 -1.96 1.48
N ALA A 228 -13.70 -1.00 0.58
CA ALA A 228 -13.85 -1.19 -0.86
C ALA A 228 -12.90 -2.27 -1.38
N SER A 229 -11.62 -2.23 -0.97
CA SER A 229 -10.62 -3.25 -1.30
C SER A 229 -11.02 -4.65 -0.81
N ASP A 230 -11.49 -4.75 0.42
CA ASP A 230 -11.94 -6.03 1.00
C ASP A 230 -13.17 -6.58 0.25
N ARG A 231 -14.12 -5.72 -0.14
CA ARG A 231 -15.30 -6.12 -0.95
C ARG A 231 -14.88 -6.64 -2.33
N ILE A 232 -13.98 -5.95 -2.99
CA ILE A 232 -13.48 -6.38 -4.31
C ILE A 232 -12.78 -7.74 -4.19
N ARG A 233 -11.94 -7.94 -3.20
CA ARG A 233 -11.26 -9.23 -2.95
C ARG A 233 -12.24 -10.37 -2.68
N GLN A 234 -13.30 -10.11 -1.90
CA GLN A 234 -14.35 -11.10 -1.68
C GLN A 234 -15.06 -11.49 -2.98
N GLN A 235 -15.42 -10.51 -3.82
CA GLN A 235 -16.04 -10.76 -5.12
C GLN A 235 -15.14 -11.58 -6.07
N PHE A 236 -13.83 -11.28 -6.08
CA PHE A 236 -12.85 -12.06 -6.84
C PHE A 236 -12.68 -13.48 -6.28
N GLY A 237 -12.68 -13.63 -4.95
CA GLY A 237 -12.62 -14.92 -4.27
C GLY A 237 -13.88 -15.78 -4.56
N GLU A 238 -15.06 -15.19 -4.54
CA GLU A 238 -16.32 -15.87 -4.89
C GLU A 238 -16.37 -16.26 -6.37
N LYS A 239 -15.91 -15.41 -7.29
CA LYS A 239 -15.82 -15.74 -8.72
C LYS A 239 -14.85 -16.89 -9.01
N GLN A 240 -13.73 -16.98 -8.29
CA GLN A 240 -12.81 -18.12 -8.42
C GLN A 240 -13.41 -19.41 -7.86
N THR A 241 -14.27 -19.34 -6.84
CA THR A 241 -14.99 -20.51 -6.31
C THR A 241 -16.18 -20.93 -7.17
N GLU A 242 -16.81 -20.02 -7.89
CA GLU A 242 -17.91 -20.36 -8.81
C GLU A 242 -17.47 -21.05 -10.11
N THR A 243 -16.20 -20.87 -10.54
CA THR A 243 -15.69 -21.51 -11.78
C THR A 243 -15.42 -23.02 -11.63
N VAL A 244 -15.36 -23.54 -10.41
CA VAL A 244 -15.32 -25.00 -10.19
C VAL A 244 -16.71 -25.47 -9.80
N SER A 245 -17.45 -25.99 -10.77
CA SER A 245 -18.81 -26.51 -10.51
C SER A 245 -18.78 -27.58 -9.40
N LYS A 246 -19.82 -27.64 -8.58
CA LYS A 246 -19.96 -28.72 -7.57
C LYS A 246 -19.83 -30.12 -8.17
N ALA A 247 -20.18 -30.28 -9.45
CA ALA A 247 -20.00 -31.53 -10.21
C ALA A 247 -18.52 -31.80 -10.47
N THR A 248 -17.75 -30.80 -10.91
CA THR A 248 -16.29 -30.90 -11.14
C THR A 248 -15.52 -31.16 -9.84
N LEU A 249 -15.92 -30.55 -8.72
CA LEU A 249 -15.36 -30.85 -7.40
C LEU A 249 -15.66 -32.28 -6.95
N SER A 250 -16.84 -32.80 -7.24
CA SER A 250 -17.22 -34.20 -6.93
C SER A 250 -16.44 -35.20 -7.78
N GLU A 251 -16.25 -34.91 -9.07
CA GLU A 251 -15.45 -35.74 -9.99
C GLU A 251 -13.97 -35.71 -9.61
N ASN A 252 -13.41 -34.52 -9.32
CA ASN A 252 -12.03 -34.39 -8.87
C ASN A 252 -11.80 -35.08 -7.51
N LYS A 253 -12.75 -35.00 -6.57
CA LYS A 253 -12.68 -35.76 -5.31
C LYS A 253 -12.69 -37.27 -5.56
N LYS A 254 -13.50 -37.76 -6.48
CA LYS A 254 -13.51 -39.20 -6.83
C LYS A 254 -12.20 -39.64 -7.48
N ALA A 255 -11.62 -38.79 -8.36
CA ALA A 255 -10.33 -39.08 -8.99
C ALA A 255 -9.15 -39.04 -7.99
N LEU A 256 -9.29 -38.35 -6.87
CA LEU A 256 -8.26 -38.21 -5.82
C LEU A 256 -8.41 -39.21 -4.67
N VAL A 257 -9.49 -40.00 -4.62
CA VAL A 257 -9.76 -40.95 -3.50
C VAL A 257 -8.64 -41.96 -3.34
N ASP A 258 -8.04 -42.42 -4.43
CA ASP A 258 -6.96 -43.40 -4.44
C ASP A 258 -5.57 -42.79 -4.76
N THR A 259 -5.45 -41.47 -4.66
CA THR A 259 -4.19 -40.76 -4.95
C THR A 259 -3.45 -40.46 -3.67
N ASP A 260 -2.18 -40.86 -3.61
CA ASP A 260 -1.29 -40.51 -2.51
C ASP A 260 -1.07 -38.97 -2.43
N PHE A 261 -1.23 -38.41 -1.23
CA PHE A 261 -1.02 -37.00 -0.98
C PHE A 261 0.34 -36.75 -0.33
N VAL A 262 1.04 -35.71 -0.77
CA VAL A 262 2.34 -35.30 -0.26
C VAL A 262 2.37 -33.79 -0.04
N HIS A 263 2.75 -33.36 1.15
CA HIS A 263 3.05 -31.94 1.40
C HIS A 263 4.44 -31.58 0.85
N LEU A 264 4.49 -30.69 -0.15
CA LEU A 264 5.73 -30.27 -0.78
C LEU A 264 6.28 -28.94 -0.23
N HIS A 265 5.53 -28.21 0.60
CA HIS A 265 5.94 -26.95 1.19
C HIS A 265 5.67 -26.96 2.69
N ASN A 266 6.71 -27.13 3.49
CA ASN A 266 6.64 -27.16 4.95
C ASN A 266 7.84 -26.43 5.55
N HIS A 267 7.59 -25.48 6.42
CA HIS A 267 8.61 -24.84 7.26
C HIS A 267 8.72 -25.55 8.61
N THR A 268 9.95 -25.72 9.08
CA THR A 268 10.22 -26.24 10.42
C THR A 268 10.67 -25.13 11.38
N GLN A 269 10.99 -25.49 12.62
CA GLN A 269 11.56 -24.58 13.62
C GLN A 269 12.81 -23.82 13.17
N PHE A 270 13.44 -24.24 12.08
CA PHE A 270 14.59 -23.55 11.48
C PHE A 270 14.21 -22.38 10.56
N SER A 271 12.94 -22.27 10.19
CA SER A 271 12.34 -21.04 9.64
C SER A 271 11.94 -20.12 10.79
N VAL A 272 12.93 -19.44 11.37
CA VAL A 272 12.78 -18.64 12.58
C VAL A 272 11.69 -17.57 12.41
N LEU A 273 10.80 -17.44 13.39
CA LEU A 273 9.60 -16.57 13.41
C LEU A 273 8.48 -16.96 12.41
N GLN A 274 8.66 -17.99 11.59
CA GLN A 274 7.65 -18.42 10.61
C GLN A 274 7.00 -19.75 10.98
N SER A 275 7.74 -20.65 11.67
CA SER A 275 7.22 -21.96 12.09
C SER A 275 7.74 -22.38 13.46
N THR A 276 6.89 -23.10 14.19
CA THR A 276 7.21 -23.71 15.49
C THR A 276 7.26 -25.23 15.44
N ILE A 277 6.99 -25.84 14.27
CA ILE A 277 6.94 -27.28 14.13
C ILE A 277 8.37 -27.90 14.22
N SER A 278 8.59 -28.81 15.13
CA SER A 278 9.84 -29.54 15.16
C SER A 278 9.91 -30.58 14.05
N ILE A 279 11.12 -30.92 13.59
CA ILE A 279 11.34 -31.96 12.56
C ILE A 279 10.70 -33.28 12.99
N ALA A 280 10.89 -33.70 14.24
CA ALA A 280 10.31 -34.93 14.75
C ALA A 280 8.76 -34.89 14.70
N ALA A 281 8.12 -33.75 15.00
CA ALA A 281 6.68 -33.61 14.90
C ALA A 281 6.19 -33.67 13.43
N LEU A 282 6.90 -33.04 12.49
CA LEU A 282 6.60 -33.10 11.05
C LEU A 282 6.64 -34.53 10.54
N VAL A 283 7.72 -35.25 10.82
CA VAL A 283 7.92 -36.66 10.40
C VAL A 283 6.84 -37.55 11.01
N LYS A 284 6.54 -37.38 12.29
CA LYS A 284 5.49 -38.14 12.99
C LYS A 284 4.11 -37.88 12.38
N ALA A 285 3.75 -36.63 12.08
CA ALA A 285 2.46 -36.27 11.50
C ALA A 285 2.31 -36.89 10.10
N ALA A 286 3.34 -36.79 9.25
CA ALA A 286 3.35 -37.40 7.93
C ALA A 286 3.21 -38.94 8.00
N ALA A 287 3.91 -39.59 8.91
CA ALA A 287 3.79 -41.03 9.14
C ALA A 287 2.39 -41.44 9.60
N GLN A 288 1.76 -40.70 10.51
CA GLN A 288 0.38 -40.96 10.95
C GLN A 288 -0.63 -40.83 9.83
N GLN A 289 -0.40 -39.95 8.88
CA GLN A 289 -1.24 -39.78 7.68
C GLN A 289 -0.87 -40.73 6.55
N LYS A 290 0.07 -41.65 6.78
CA LYS A 290 0.56 -42.64 5.77
C LYS A 290 1.06 -42.00 4.49
N MET A 291 1.65 -40.82 4.58
CA MET A 291 2.18 -40.12 3.40
C MET A 291 3.41 -40.84 2.84
N PRO A 292 3.48 -41.10 1.52
CA PRO A 292 4.63 -41.76 0.91
C PRO A 292 5.87 -40.89 0.83
N ALA A 293 5.71 -39.58 1.01
CA ALA A 293 6.80 -38.60 1.05
C ALA A 293 6.40 -37.39 1.89
N VAL A 294 7.38 -36.60 2.31
CA VAL A 294 7.19 -35.29 2.92
C VAL A 294 8.36 -34.36 2.57
N ALA A 295 8.09 -33.11 2.30
CA ALA A 295 9.14 -32.12 2.06
C ALA A 295 9.44 -31.31 3.32
N MET A 296 10.67 -30.81 3.41
CA MET A 296 11.10 -29.73 4.28
C MET A 296 11.68 -28.62 3.41
N THR A 297 11.12 -27.42 3.49
CA THR A 297 11.45 -26.27 2.65
C THR A 297 11.64 -25.02 3.50
N ASP A 298 12.62 -25.09 4.42
CA ASP A 298 12.90 -23.98 5.32
C ASP A 298 13.40 -22.74 4.57
N HIS A 299 13.08 -21.57 5.11
CA HIS A 299 13.36 -20.28 4.52
C HIS A 299 14.88 -19.95 4.63
N ALA A 300 15.50 -19.73 3.48
CA ALA A 300 16.88 -19.30 3.30
C ALA A 300 17.95 -20.15 4.02
N ASN A 301 17.62 -21.39 4.42
CA ASN A 301 18.58 -22.27 5.09
C ASN A 301 18.25 -23.75 4.92
N LEU A 302 19.24 -24.62 5.20
CA LEU A 302 19.14 -26.09 5.20
C LEU A 302 19.59 -26.68 6.54
N MET A 303 19.55 -25.93 7.64
CA MET A 303 20.07 -26.36 8.95
C MET A 303 19.36 -27.61 9.49
N GLY A 304 18.07 -27.78 9.18
CA GLY A 304 17.27 -28.93 9.55
C GLY A 304 17.49 -30.19 8.70
N ALA A 305 18.09 -30.07 7.51
CA ALA A 305 18.09 -31.13 6.50
C ALA A 305 18.68 -32.46 6.98
N PHE A 306 19.81 -32.44 7.68
CA PHE A 306 20.43 -33.64 8.23
C PHE A 306 19.50 -34.35 9.24
N HIS A 307 18.91 -33.62 10.16
CA HIS A 307 17.99 -34.16 11.15
C HIS A 307 16.72 -34.72 10.50
N PHE A 308 16.19 -34.03 9.52
CA PHE A 308 15.00 -34.43 8.77
C PHE A 308 15.22 -35.77 8.04
N VAL A 309 16.28 -35.86 7.24
CA VAL A 309 16.61 -37.11 6.53
C VAL A 309 16.89 -38.26 7.51
N ARG A 310 17.67 -38.02 8.57
CA ARG A 310 17.96 -39.00 9.61
C ARG A 310 16.69 -39.56 10.25
N ASP A 311 15.75 -38.69 10.63
CA ASP A 311 14.53 -39.07 11.32
C ASP A 311 13.58 -39.87 10.39
N ILE A 312 13.51 -39.55 9.11
CA ILE A 312 12.76 -40.32 8.12
C ILE A 312 13.43 -41.69 7.87
N LEU A 313 14.75 -41.74 7.74
CA LEU A 313 15.44 -43.05 7.60
C LEU A 313 15.25 -43.94 8.82
N ALA A 314 15.25 -43.38 10.03
CA ALA A 314 14.95 -44.11 11.26
C ALA A 314 13.49 -44.62 11.26
N HIS A 315 12.52 -43.80 10.84
CA HIS A 315 11.13 -44.23 10.64
C HIS A 315 11.05 -45.40 9.65
N ASN A 316 11.68 -45.28 8.48
CA ASN A 316 11.66 -46.31 7.44
C ASN A 316 12.24 -47.65 7.92
N LYS A 317 13.32 -47.59 8.69
CA LYS A 317 13.92 -48.77 9.29
C LYS A 317 12.95 -49.45 10.29
N SER A 318 12.24 -48.66 11.11
CA SER A 318 11.24 -49.14 12.02
C SER A 318 10.02 -49.74 11.28
N ALA A 319 9.53 -49.02 10.24
CA ALA A 319 8.43 -49.50 9.39
C ALA A 319 8.77 -50.84 8.71
N ALA A 320 9.98 -50.98 8.17
CA ALA A 320 10.43 -52.21 7.53
C ALA A 320 10.50 -53.39 8.53
N ALA A 321 10.95 -53.14 9.75
CA ALA A 321 10.99 -54.14 10.79
C ALA A 321 9.58 -54.63 11.21
N LYS A 322 8.66 -53.69 11.40
CA LYS A 322 7.25 -54.01 11.72
C LYS A 322 6.58 -54.77 10.60
N ASN A 323 6.72 -54.34 9.36
CA ASN A 323 6.17 -55.02 8.21
C ASN A 323 6.70 -56.45 8.05
N LYS A 324 8.00 -56.64 8.30
CA LYS A 324 8.60 -57.97 8.30
C LYS A 324 7.98 -58.88 9.35
N THR A 325 7.80 -58.38 10.58
CA THR A 325 7.15 -59.16 11.67
C THR A 325 5.70 -59.45 11.35
N ALA A 326 4.97 -58.48 10.74
CA ALA A 326 3.57 -58.75 10.32
C ALA A 326 3.49 -59.87 9.28
N ILE A 327 4.36 -59.87 8.29
CA ILE A 327 4.44 -60.93 7.24
C ILE A 327 4.78 -62.28 7.89
N GLU A 328 5.74 -62.32 8.82
CA GLU A 328 6.13 -63.56 9.54
C GLU A 328 4.95 -64.11 10.39
N ASN A 329 4.05 -63.25 10.86
CA ASN A 329 2.84 -63.63 11.60
C ASN A 329 1.63 -63.93 10.68
N GLY A 330 1.75 -63.81 9.35
CA GLY A 330 0.66 -63.99 8.40
C GLY A 330 -0.31 -62.80 8.29
N GLU A 331 0.12 -61.63 8.78
CA GLU A 331 -0.62 -60.38 8.73
C GLU A 331 -0.17 -59.52 7.51
N GLU A 332 -1.06 -58.63 6.99
CA GLU A 332 -0.70 -57.73 5.95
C GLU A 332 0.20 -56.55 6.45
N PRO A 333 1.22 -56.15 5.71
CA PRO A 333 2.06 -55.02 6.06
C PRO A 333 1.26 -53.71 5.99
N THR A 334 1.25 -52.91 7.05
CA THR A 334 0.45 -51.70 7.18
C THR A 334 1.28 -50.41 7.21
N GLU A 335 2.58 -50.51 7.46
CA GLU A 335 3.47 -49.34 7.61
C GLU A 335 3.99 -48.88 6.24
N VAL A 336 3.90 -47.59 5.95
CA VAL A 336 4.33 -47.00 4.69
C VAL A 336 5.71 -46.34 4.83
N PRO A 337 6.71 -46.78 4.06
CA PRO A 337 8.00 -46.07 4.05
C PRO A 337 7.85 -44.71 3.38
N MET A 338 8.57 -43.72 3.92
CA MET A 338 8.44 -42.33 3.52
C MET A 338 9.71 -41.83 2.81
N LYS A 339 9.54 -41.09 1.70
CA LYS A 339 10.65 -40.45 0.97
C LYS A 339 10.92 -39.04 1.52
N PRO A 340 12.15 -38.70 1.95
CA PRO A 340 12.48 -37.32 2.31
C PRO A 340 12.66 -36.48 1.03
N ILE A 341 12.07 -35.29 1.00
CA ILE A 341 12.28 -34.28 -0.02
C ILE A 341 12.87 -33.05 0.68
N VAL A 342 14.11 -32.70 0.33
CA VAL A 342 14.77 -31.52 0.90
C VAL A 342 14.76 -30.40 -0.12
N GLY A 343 14.17 -29.31 0.22
CA GLY A 343 14.12 -28.04 -0.52
C GLY A 343 14.52 -26.87 0.36
N CYS A 344 14.59 -25.73 -0.24
CA CYS A 344 14.81 -24.46 0.45
C CYS A 344 14.03 -23.38 -0.28
N GLU A 345 13.37 -22.51 0.49
CA GLU A 345 12.67 -21.35 -0.04
C GLU A 345 13.64 -20.18 -0.11
N PHE A 346 13.70 -19.52 -1.27
CA PHE A 346 14.57 -18.38 -1.51
C PHE A 346 13.77 -17.21 -2.06
N PHE A 347 14.15 -16.01 -1.67
CA PHE A 347 13.73 -14.82 -2.40
C PHE A 347 14.48 -14.74 -3.73
N VAL A 348 13.73 -14.44 -4.78
CA VAL A 348 14.29 -14.26 -6.13
C VAL A 348 14.23 -12.78 -6.47
N CYS A 349 15.34 -12.21 -6.92
CA CYS A 349 15.44 -10.84 -7.39
C CYS A 349 16.05 -10.82 -8.80
N ASP A 350 15.71 -9.79 -9.58
CA ASP A 350 16.22 -9.63 -10.96
C ASP A 350 17.73 -9.44 -11.00
N ASN A 351 18.30 -8.79 -9.99
CA ASN A 351 19.74 -8.55 -9.89
C ASN A 351 20.22 -8.63 -8.44
N HIS A 352 20.79 -9.77 -8.06
CA HIS A 352 21.33 -10.01 -6.70
C HIS A 352 22.52 -9.10 -6.32
N LYS A 353 23.12 -8.39 -7.27
CA LYS A 353 24.20 -7.42 -7.02
C LYS A 353 23.67 -6.01 -6.77
N ASP A 354 22.41 -5.76 -7.09
CA ASP A 354 21.74 -4.48 -6.82
C ASP A 354 21.36 -4.40 -5.34
N LYS A 355 22.17 -3.68 -4.57
CA LYS A 355 21.92 -3.41 -3.15
C LYS A 355 21.11 -2.12 -2.90
N SER A 356 20.62 -1.47 -3.94
CA SER A 356 19.84 -0.24 -3.85
C SER A 356 18.43 -0.48 -3.27
N ARG A 357 17.95 -1.72 -3.35
CA ARG A 357 16.71 -2.17 -2.70
C ARG A 357 17.07 -2.96 -1.44
N LYS A 358 16.50 -2.58 -0.30
CA LYS A 358 16.31 -3.51 0.81
C LYS A 358 15.15 -4.40 0.41
N ASP A 359 15.43 -5.54 -0.17
CA ASP A 359 14.47 -6.63 -0.26
C ASP A 359 14.22 -7.09 1.18
N ASN A 360 13.17 -6.56 1.77
CA ASN A 360 12.60 -7.09 2.99
C ASN A 360 11.59 -8.17 2.59
N GLY A 361 12.04 -9.15 1.78
CA GLY A 361 11.22 -10.23 1.31
C GLY A 361 10.21 -10.77 2.29
#